data_b3174d65ea5c861aed0b9a2f3737a196
#
_entry.id   b3174d65ea5c861aed0b9a2f3737a196
#
_cell.length_a   1.000
_cell.length_b   1.000
_cell.length_c   1.000
_cell.angle_alpha   90.00
_cell.angle_beta   90.00
_cell.angle_gamma   90.00
#
_symmetry.space_group_name_H-M   'P 1'
#
loop_
_entity.id
_entity.type
_entity.pdbx_description
1 polymer ?
#
loop_
_entity_poly.entity_id
_entity_poly.type
_entity_poly.pdbx_seq_one_letter_code
_entity_poly.pdbx_strand_id
1 'polypeptide(L)'
;VGWRSTGQFHSCGNHMIRAIAMHGNSVSTAGDYSTGAGQVILPYVLGSTEVYSQGTSWEIILKESQNIIFWASDPVKNLQVGWNCETHEAYAYLEMLKEKIANKQINVISVDPVKTKTQRYLNCEQQYINPQTDVPFMLAIAHELYTKGLYDKKFIDVYTVGFEKFVPYLLGQTEDHIEKTPEWAANICGVSADRIREFAHMLAGKRTQLIFGWAIQRQQHGEQPYWLGAVLAAMLGQIGLPGGGISYAHHYSSIGIPESGAAMPGAFPLNLDEDQ
;
A
#
# COMPACT_ATOMS: atom_id res chain seq x y z
N VAL A 1 24.22 -12.85 3.40
CA VAL A 1 24.07 -11.67 4.23
C VAL A 1 22.59 -11.54 4.60
N GLY A 2 22.28 -11.55 5.88
CA GLY A 2 20.91 -11.58 6.38
C GLY A 2 20.28 -10.20 6.53
N TRP A 3 19.04 -10.18 6.96
CA TRP A 3 18.30 -8.98 7.28
C TRP A 3 18.91 -8.25 8.47
N ARG A 4 18.83 -6.94 8.45
CA ARG A 4 19.32 -6.11 9.55
C ARG A 4 18.37 -6.20 10.75
N SER A 5 18.94 -6.35 11.92
CA SER A 5 18.19 -6.36 13.18
C SER A 5 18.95 -5.76 14.36
N THR A 6 20.18 -5.29 14.14
CA THR A 6 21.12 -4.92 15.20
C THR A 6 21.74 -3.56 15.01
N GLY A 7 21.07 -2.69 14.26
CA GLY A 7 21.54 -1.35 13.95
C GLY A 7 22.63 -1.30 12.88
N GLN A 8 22.99 -0.09 12.52
CA GLN A 8 23.88 0.18 11.38
C GLN A 8 25.31 -0.30 11.59
N PHE A 9 25.84 -0.16 12.80
CA PHE A 9 27.19 -0.56 13.12
C PHE A 9 27.43 -2.07 13.09
N HIS A 10 26.40 -2.85 13.29
CA HIS A 10 26.46 -4.31 13.28
C HIS A 10 25.81 -4.92 12.02
N SER A 11 25.48 -4.08 11.03
CA SER A 11 24.93 -4.55 9.77
C SER A 11 25.98 -5.18 8.87
N CYS A 12 26.06 -6.50 8.88
CA CYS A 12 26.99 -7.23 8.00
C CYS A 12 26.75 -6.91 6.51
N GLY A 13 25.51 -6.66 6.11
CA GLY A 13 25.17 -6.24 4.75
C GLY A 13 25.82 -4.93 4.36
N ASN A 14 25.66 -3.91 5.20
CA ASN A 14 26.24 -2.59 4.94
C ASN A 14 27.78 -2.62 4.91
N HIS A 15 28.38 -3.35 5.85
CA HIS A 15 29.84 -3.48 5.88
C HIS A 15 30.39 -4.25 4.67
N MET A 16 29.70 -5.30 4.23
CA MET A 16 30.10 -6.04 3.04
C MET A 16 29.98 -5.18 1.77
N ILE A 17 28.84 -4.50 1.60
CA ILE A 17 28.64 -3.60 0.46
C ILE A 17 29.72 -2.51 0.44
N ARG A 18 30.03 -1.91 1.59
CA ARG A 18 31.09 -0.92 1.72
C ARG A 18 32.46 -1.50 1.33
N ALA A 19 32.81 -2.67 1.85
CA ALA A 19 34.09 -3.31 1.53
C ALA A 19 34.21 -3.60 0.03
N ILE A 20 33.15 -4.12 -0.60
CA ILE A 20 33.12 -4.41 -2.04
C ILE A 20 33.21 -3.11 -2.85
N ALA A 21 32.46 -2.07 -2.49
CA ALA A 21 32.49 -0.77 -3.17
C ALA A 21 33.87 -0.11 -3.09
N MET A 22 34.53 -0.21 -1.93
CA MET A 22 35.90 0.31 -1.78
C MET A 22 36.95 -0.45 -2.56
N HIS A 23 36.73 -1.74 -2.79
CA HIS A 23 37.61 -2.56 -3.64
C HIS A 23 37.47 -2.18 -5.12
N GLY A 24 36.31 -1.71 -5.54
CA GLY A 24 36.00 -1.39 -6.94
C GLY A 24 35.60 -2.62 -7.76
N ASN A 25 35.22 -2.38 -9.01
CA ASN A 25 34.86 -3.43 -9.97
C ASN A 25 33.75 -4.37 -9.46
N SER A 26 32.73 -3.81 -8.80
CA SER A 26 31.60 -4.57 -8.28
C SER A 26 30.35 -4.34 -9.10
N VAL A 27 29.51 -5.37 -9.18
CA VAL A 27 28.20 -5.31 -9.81
C VAL A 27 27.15 -5.36 -8.71
N SER A 28 26.18 -4.44 -8.78
CA SER A 28 25.03 -4.42 -7.88
C SER A 28 23.78 -4.96 -8.59
N THR A 29 22.75 -5.25 -7.80
CA THR A 29 21.43 -5.63 -8.33
C THR A 29 20.59 -4.39 -8.61
N ALA A 30 19.83 -4.40 -9.70
CA ALA A 30 18.79 -3.41 -9.97
C ALA A 30 17.42 -3.99 -9.67
N GLY A 31 16.62 -3.26 -8.87
CA GLY A 31 15.31 -3.72 -8.44
C GLY A 31 15.36 -4.85 -7.40
N ASP A 32 14.21 -5.33 -7.01
CA ASP A 32 14.05 -6.48 -6.12
C ASP A 32 12.75 -7.24 -6.41
N TYR A 33 12.67 -8.47 -5.91
CA TYR A 33 11.44 -9.28 -6.00
C TYR A 33 10.45 -9.02 -4.85
N SER A 34 10.88 -8.32 -3.81
CA SER A 34 10.03 -8.05 -2.65
C SER A 34 8.95 -7.03 -2.97
N THR A 35 9.31 -5.99 -3.72
CA THR A 35 8.46 -4.83 -4.01
C THR A 35 8.35 -4.51 -5.50
N GLY A 36 8.94 -5.34 -6.36
CA GLY A 36 9.17 -5.05 -7.78
C GLY A 36 7.93 -4.68 -8.56
N ALA A 37 6.79 -5.35 -8.37
CA ALA A 37 5.58 -5.02 -9.11
C ALA A 37 5.07 -3.61 -8.80
N GLY A 38 5.03 -3.23 -7.51
CA GLY A 38 4.67 -1.86 -7.10
C GLY A 38 5.68 -0.82 -7.60
N GLN A 39 6.98 -1.09 -7.47
CA GLN A 39 8.03 -0.17 -7.93
C GLN A 39 7.99 0.06 -9.45
N VAL A 40 7.59 -0.95 -10.22
CA VAL A 40 7.48 -0.81 -11.68
C VAL A 40 6.22 -0.04 -12.08
N ILE A 41 5.05 -0.36 -11.50
CA ILE A 41 3.78 0.21 -11.97
C ILE A 41 3.53 1.63 -11.44
N LEU A 42 3.89 1.92 -10.20
CA LEU A 42 3.52 3.20 -9.57
C LEU A 42 4.13 4.44 -10.23
N PRO A 43 5.37 4.43 -10.78
CA PRO A 43 5.86 5.55 -11.56
C PRO A 43 5.01 5.89 -12.78
N TYR A 44 4.41 4.88 -13.43
CA TYR A 44 3.51 5.11 -14.56
C TYR A 44 2.13 5.62 -14.13
N VAL A 45 1.67 5.23 -12.94
CA VAL A 45 0.33 5.57 -12.44
C VAL A 45 0.34 6.87 -11.63
N LEU A 46 1.35 7.09 -10.79
CA LEU A 46 1.45 8.23 -9.87
C LEU A 46 2.60 9.18 -10.19
N GLY A 47 3.44 8.85 -11.16
CA GLY A 47 4.62 9.65 -11.54
C GLY A 47 5.87 9.39 -10.68
N SER A 48 5.76 8.66 -9.57
CA SER A 48 6.89 8.36 -8.68
C SER A 48 6.65 7.12 -7.83
N THR A 49 7.67 6.72 -7.05
CA THR A 49 7.58 5.70 -6.00
C THR A 49 7.44 6.30 -4.60
N GLU A 50 7.01 7.55 -4.49
CA GLU A 50 6.94 8.28 -3.22
C GLU A 50 6.08 7.55 -2.17
N VAL A 51 4.97 6.93 -2.59
CA VAL A 51 4.10 6.12 -1.71
C VAL A 51 4.81 4.91 -1.10
N TYR A 52 5.99 4.55 -1.60
CA TYR A 52 6.88 3.55 -1.05
C TYR A 52 7.98 4.17 -0.20
N SER A 53 8.66 5.20 -0.71
CA SER A 53 9.87 5.77 -0.10
C SER A 53 9.57 6.86 0.94
N GLN A 54 8.46 7.57 0.80
CA GLN A 54 8.06 8.70 1.65
C GLN A 54 6.55 8.65 1.96
N GLY A 55 6.08 7.52 2.47
CA GLY A 55 4.67 7.38 2.85
C GLY A 55 4.26 8.40 3.93
N THR A 56 2.97 8.73 3.97
CA THR A 56 2.38 9.61 4.99
C THR A 56 2.79 9.18 6.40
N SER A 57 3.20 10.13 7.25
CA SER A 57 3.62 9.80 8.60
C SER A 57 2.48 9.25 9.46
N TRP A 58 2.82 8.37 10.39
CA TRP A 58 1.84 7.83 11.35
C TRP A 58 1.14 8.92 12.15
N GLU A 59 1.84 10.01 12.50
CA GLU A 59 1.24 11.15 13.19
C GLU A 59 0.11 11.78 12.40
N ILE A 60 0.32 11.98 11.10
CA ILE A 60 -0.70 12.54 10.19
C ILE A 60 -1.84 11.54 10.00
N ILE A 61 -1.53 10.25 9.79
CA ILE A 61 -2.53 9.20 9.65
C ILE A 61 -3.43 9.15 10.89
N LEU A 62 -2.84 9.10 12.08
CA LEU A 62 -3.59 9.03 13.34
C LEU A 62 -4.41 10.29 13.62
N LYS A 63 -3.98 11.44 13.11
CA LYS A 63 -4.67 12.71 13.31
C LYS A 63 -5.83 12.91 12.33
N GLU A 64 -5.62 12.59 11.07
CA GLU A 64 -6.48 13.02 9.97
C GLU A 64 -7.34 11.88 9.36
N SER A 65 -6.91 10.60 9.48
CA SER A 65 -7.65 9.50 8.88
C SER A 65 -8.92 9.16 9.66
N GLN A 66 -9.99 8.89 8.93
CA GLN A 66 -11.24 8.36 9.47
C GLN A 66 -11.35 6.85 9.22
N ASN A 67 -10.79 6.37 8.10
CA ASN A 67 -10.65 4.96 7.80
C ASN A 67 -9.18 4.62 7.53
N ILE A 68 -8.74 3.47 8.00
CA ILE A 68 -7.46 2.84 7.64
C ILE A 68 -7.76 1.43 7.16
N ILE A 69 -7.33 1.11 5.96
CA ILE A 69 -7.50 -0.22 5.38
C ILE A 69 -6.13 -0.87 5.24
N PHE A 70 -5.84 -1.86 6.07
CA PHE A 70 -4.69 -2.73 5.90
C PHE A 70 -5.03 -3.79 4.86
N TRP A 71 -4.50 -3.66 3.66
CA TRP A 71 -4.77 -4.57 2.55
C TRP A 71 -3.56 -5.49 2.30
N ALA A 72 -3.73 -6.79 2.59
CA ALA A 72 -2.64 -7.77 2.58
C ALA A 72 -1.41 -7.29 3.37
N SER A 73 -1.64 -6.52 4.45
CA SER A 73 -0.62 -5.79 5.19
C SER A 73 -0.65 -6.19 6.67
N ASP A 74 0.48 -6.70 7.19
CA ASP A 74 0.60 -7.17 8.57
C ASP A 74 1.80 -6.51 9.29
N PRO A 75 1.73 -5.18 9.59
CA PRO A 75 2.83 -4.47 10.23
C PRO A 75 3.28 -5.08 11.56
N VAL A 76 2.38 -5.56 12.41
CA VAL A 76 2.74 -6.20 13.69
C VAL A 76 3.62 -7.44 13.49
N LYS A 77 3.42 -8.18 12.40
CA LYS A 77 4.28 -9.32 12.05
C LYS A 77 5.61 -8.85 11.46
N ASN A 78 5.55 -7.96 10.48
CA ASN A 78 6.69 -7.67 9.63
C ASN A 78 7.67 -6.69 10.27
N LEU A 79 7.21 -5.74 11.08
CA LEU A 79 8.05 -4.79 11.80
C LEU A 79 8.86 -5.41 12.96
N GLN A 80 8.64 -6.69 13.26
CA GLN A 80 9.48 -7.42 14.24
C GLN A 80 10.91 -7.65 13.75
N VAL A 81 11.13 -7.67 12.44
CA VAL A 81 12.41 -7.93 11.78
C VAL A 81 12.65 -6.87 10.71
N GLY A 82 12.13 -5.71 10.91
CA GLY A 82 12.04 -4.71 9.87
C GLY A 82 13.38 -4.09 9.51
N TRP A 83 13.39 -3.55 8.35
CA TRP A 83 14.43 -2.76 7.75
C TRP A 83 14.35 -1.35 8.38
N ASN A 84 15.36 -0.93 9.10
CA ASN A 84 15.37 0.30 9.91
C ASN A 84 14.33 0.32 11.05
N CYS A 85 13.99 -0.83 11.59
CA CYS A 85 13.04 -0.94 12.70
C CYS A 85 13.69 -1.41 14.00
N GLU A 86 14.97 -1.14 14.16
CA GLU A 86 15.76 -1.56 15.31
C GLU A 86 15.23 -0.95 16.63
N THR A 87 14.61 0.21 16.54
CA THR A 87 14.02 0.90 17.70
C THR A 87 12.57 0.51 17.98
N HIS A 88 11.93 -0.22 17.03
CA HIS A 88 10.51 -0.58 17.10
C HIS A 88 9.55 0.61 17.29
N GLU A 89 9.93 1.79 16.84
CA GLU A 89 9.16 3.03 17.00
C GLU A 89 7.74 2.93 16.44
N ALA A 90 7.53 2.16 15.37
CA ALA A 90 6.19 1.96 14.80
C ALA A 90 5.18 1.37 15.79
N TYR A 91 5.62 0.62 16.80
CA TYR A 91 4.73 0.03 17.80
C TYR A 91 4.06 1.08 18.67
N ALA A 92 4.72 2.20 18.97
CA ALA A 92 4.10 3.30 19.72
C ALA A 92 2.87 3.85 18.95
N TYR A 93 2.98 4.02 17.65
CA TYR A 93 1.87 4.46 16.80
C TYR A 93 0.76 3.40 16.67
N LEU A 94 1.12 2.11 16.64
CA LEU A 94 0.13 1.04 16.63
C LEU A 94 -0.64 0.95 17.96
N GLU A 95 -0.02 1.22 19.10
CA GLU A 95 -0.73 1.35 20.38
C GLU A 95 -1.69 2.53 20.37
N MET A 96 -1.25 3.70 19.91
CA MET A 96 -2.12 4.87 19.77
C MET A 96 -3.30 4.57 18.82
N LEU A 97 -3.06 3.84 17.73
CA LEU A 97 -4.11 3.42 16.81
C LEU A 97 -5.12 2.50 17.50
N LYS A 98 -4.64 1.54 18.29
CA LYS A 98 -5.48 0.63 19.06
C LYS A 98 -6.41 1.36 20.04
N GLU A 99 -5.89 2.38 20.73
CA GLU A 99 -6.69 3.24 21.58
C GLU A 99 -7.77 4.00 20.80
N LYS A 100 -7.41 4.54 19.63
CA LYS A 100 -8.36 5.26 18.76
C LYS A 100 -9.46 4.36 18.21
N ILE A 101 -9.13 3.11 17.89
CA ILE A 101 -10.13 2.08 17.51
C ILE A 101 -11.10 1.81 18.68
N ALA A 102 -10.56 1.58 19.87
CA ALA A 102 -11.37 1.33 21.06
C ALA A 102 -12.32 2.49 21.38
N ASN A 103 -11.88 3.71 21.15
CA ASN A 103 -12.66 4.94 21.33
C ASN A 103 -13.53 5.30 20.11
N LYS A 104 -13.60 4.45 19.07
CA LYS A 104 -14.38 4.66 17.84
C LYS A 104 -14.04 5.96 17.08
N GLN A 105 -12.81 6.40 17.20
CA GLN A 105 -12.31 7.61 16.53
C GLN A 105 -11.84 7.33 15.11
N ILE A 106 -11.32 6.13 14.86
CA ILE A 106 -10.84 5.67 13.55
C ILE A 106 -11.44 4.29 13.29
N ASN A 107 -11.98 4.08 12.10
CA ASN A 107 -12.39 2.78 11.62
C ASN A 107 -11.21 2.07 10.95
N VAL A 108 -10.93 0.83 11.34
CA VAL A 108 -9.81 0.05 10.80
C VAL A 108 -10.29 -1.31 10.35
N ILE A 109 -9.97 -1.66 9.11
CA ILE A 109 -10.30 -2.96 8.53
C ILE A 109 -9.02 -3.61 7.99
N SER A 110 -8.84 -4.87 8.31
CA SER A 110 -7.81 -5.73 7.72
C SER A 110 -8.43 -6.58 6.61
N VAL A 111 -8.03 -6.34 5.36
CA VAL A 111 -8.44 -7.14 4.19
C VAL A 111 -7.34 -8.16 3.91
N ASP A 112 -7.61 -9.42 4.21
CA ASP A 112 -6.61 -10.49 4.10
C ASP A 112 -7.30 -11.87 4.07
N PRO A 113 -6.77 -12.86 3.34
CA PRO A 113 -7.27 -14.24 3.38
C PRO A 113 -7.21 -14.89 4.77
N VAL A 114 -6.32 -14.41 5.63
CA VAL A 114 -6.10 -14.96 6.96
C VAL A 114 -6.21 -13.89 8.04
N LYS A 115 -6.48 -14.33 9.25
CA LYS A 115 -6.48 -13.45 10.43
C LYS A 115 -5.04 -13.08 10.78
N THR A 116 -4.64 -11.82 10.47
CA THR A 116 -3.27 -11.32 10.63
C THR A 116 -2.91 -11.09 12.10
N LYS A 117 -1.60 -10.94 12.41
CA LYS A 117 -1.16 -10.50 13.74
C LYS A 117 -1.62 -9.08 14.03
N THR A 118 -1.59 -8.19 13.03
CA THR A 118 -2.06 -6.82 13.15
C THR A 118 -3.54 -6.76 13.51
N GLN A 119 -4.39 -7.54 12.83
CA GLN A 119 -5.80 -7.61 13.14
C GLN A 119 -6.04 -8.02 14.60
N ARG A 120 -5.34 -9.06 15.08
CA ARG A 120 -5.47 -9.54 16.46
C ARG A 120 -5.00 -8.51 17.49
N TYR A 121 -3.88 -7.87 17.20
CA TYR A 121 -3.28 -6.87 18.07
C TYR A 121 -4.13 -5.62 18.23
N LEU A 122 -4.62 -5.09 17.11
CA LEU A 122 -5.48 -3.92 17.05
C LEU A 122 -6.93 -4.21 17.44
N ASN A 123 -7.33 -5.48 17.41
CA ASN A 123 -8.73 -5.91 17.56
C ASN A 123 -9.66 -5.17 16.59
N CYS A 124 -9.21 -4.99 15.35
CA CYS A 124 -9.95 -4.31 14.29
C CYS A 124 -10.81 -5.30 13.50
N GLU A 125 -11.64 -4.77 12.62
CA GLU A 125 -12.49 -5.57 11.74
C GLU A 125 -11.65 -6.39 10.76
N GLN A 126 -12.06 -7.63 10.48
CA GLN A 126 -11.46 -8.50 9.49
C GLN A 126 -12.41 -8.67 8.31
N GLN A 127 -11.94 -8.30 7.12
CA GLN A 127 -12.57 -8.64 5.86
C GLN A 127 -11.81 -9.79 5.21
N TYR A 128 -12.39 -10.99 5.27
CA TYR A 128 -11.84 -12.14 4.56
C TYR A 128 -12.09 -12.03 3.06
N ILE A 129 -11.11 -12.48 2.28
CA ILE A 129 -11.16 -12.50 0.82
C ILE A 129 -10.46 -13.77 0.33
N ASN A 130 -10.92 -14.36 -0.76
CA ASN A 130 -10.19 -15.46 -1.39
C ASN A 130 -8.80 -14.99 -1.83
N PRO A 131 -7.74 -15.81 -1.69
CA PRO A 131 -6.40 -15.45 -2.16
C PRO A 131 -6.39 -15.04 -3.63
N GLN A 132 -5.62 -13.99 -3.97
CA GLN A 132 -5.44 -13.49 -5.35
C GLN A 132 -6.71 -12.94 -6.03
N THR A 133 -7.71 -12.54 -5.26
CA THR A 133 -8.95 -11.94 -5.80
C THR A 133 -9.14 -10.48 -5.41
N ASP A 134 -8.05 -9.82 -5.07
CA ASP A 134 -8.05 -8.40 -4.67
C ASP A 134 -8.57 -7.50 -5.78
N VAL A 135 -8.15 -7.75 -7.02
CA VAL A 135 -8.56 -6.96 -8.19
C VAL A 135 -10.08 -7.04 -8.44
N PRO A 136 -10.71 -8.21 -8.50
CA PRO A 136 -12.18 -8.30 -8.59
C PRO A 136 -12.90 -7.56 -7.46
N PHE A 137 -12.43 -7.66 -6.23
CA PHE A 137 -13.03 -6.96 -5.09
C PHE A 137 -12.91 -5.43 -5.26
N MET A 138 -11.73 -4.93 -5.62
CA MET A 138 -11.50 -3.49 -5.87
C MET A 138 -12.31 -2.96 -7.06
N LEU A 139 -12.42 -3.74 -8.15
CA LEU A 139 -13.22 -3.37 -9.32
C LEU A 139 -14.70 -3.23 -8.96
N ALA A 140 -15.24 -4.13 -8.14
CA ALA A 140 -16.63 -4.03 -7.70
C ALA A 140 -16.86 -2.85 -6.76
N ILE A 141 -15.90 -2.51 -5.90
CA ILE A 141 -15.94 -1.27 -5.12
C ILE A 141 -15.96 -0.05 -6.06
N ALA A 142 -15.07 -0.01 -7.06
CA ALA A 142 -15.03 1.06 -8.06
C ALA A 142 -16.34 1.17 -8.84
N HIS A 143 -16.93 0.02 -9.22
CA HIS A 143 -18.22 -0.03 -9.91
C HIS A 143 -19.34 0.59 -9.05
N GLU A 144 -19.45 0.22 -7.78
CA GLU A 144 -20.44 0.79 -6.86
C GLU A 144 -20.22 2.29 -6.66
N LEU A 145 -18.96 2.73 -6.43
CA LEU A 145 -18.63 4.15 -6.33
C LEU A 145 -19.04 4.93 -7.57
N TYR A 146 -18.79 4.38 -8.76
CA TYR A 146 -19.11 5.03 -10.02
C TYR A 146 -20.61 5.09 -10.27
N THR A 147 -21.30 3.95 -10.22
CA THR A 147 -22.72 3.84 -10.57
C THR A 147 -23.65 4.56 -9.59
N LYS A 148 -23.22 4.72 -8.34
CA LYS A 148 -23.95 5.45 -7.30
C LYS A 148 -23.53 6.94 -7.22
N GLY A 149 -22.56 7.37 -8.03
CA GLY A 149 -22.08 8.76 -7.98
C GLY A 149 -21.39 9.11 -6.67
N LEU A 150 -20.75 8.14 -6.02
CA LEU A 150 -20.07 8.26 -4.72
C LEU A 150 -18.59 8.65 -4.85
N TYR A 151 -18.06 8.75 -6.07
CA TYR A 151 -16.69 9.14 -6.33
C TYR A 151 -16.53 10.67 -6.41
N ASP A 152 -15.33 11.15 -6.17
CA ASP A 152 -14.98 12.57 -6.31
C ASP A 152 -14.77 12.93 -7.79
N LYS A 153 -15.87 13.32 -8.44
CA LYS A 153 -15.84 13.70 -9.85
C LYS A 153 -14.88 14.86 -10.13
N LYS A 154 -14.80 15.84 -9.23
CA LYS A 154 -13.93 17.00 -9.41
C LYS A 154 -12.46 16.59 -9.38
N PHE A 155 -12.08 15.69 -8.46
CA PHE A 155 -10.72 15.16 -8.40
C PHE A 155 -10.39 14.40 -9.70
N ILE A 156 -11.28 13.53 -10.14
CA ILE A 156 -11.09 12.75 -11.37
C ILE A 156 -10.91 13.67 -12.58
N ASP A 157 -11.79 14.63 -12.76
CA ASP A 157 -11.77 15.54 -13.91
C ASP A 157 -10.51 16.43 -13.97
N VAL A 158 -9.94 16.79 -12.82
CA VAL A 158 -8.82 17.75 -12.74
C VAL A 158 -7.46 17.06 -12.65
N TYR A 159 -7.37 15.94 -11.92
CA TYR A 159 -6.08 15.35 -11.52
C TYR A 159 -5.80 13.98 -12.13
N THR A 160 -6.69 13.45 -12.97
CA THR A 160 -6.47 12.14 -13.58
C THR A 160 -6.57 12.19 -15.10
N VAL A 161 -5.99 11.20 -15.75
CA VAL A 161 -6.11 10.96 -17.19
C VAL A 161 -6.49 9.50 -17.45
N GLY A 162 -7.29 9.26 -18.48
CA GLY A 162 -7.65 7.90 -18.88
C GLY A 162 -8.83 7.29 -18.13
N PHE A 163 -9.47 8.01 -17.22
CA PHE A 163 -10.65 7.52 -16.51
C PHE A 163 -11.81 7.20 -17.47
N GLU A 164 -11.93 7.96 -18.55
CA GLU A 164 -12.88 7.74 -19.63
C GLU A 164 -12.69 6.40 -20.37
N LYS A 165 -11.48 5.81 -20.29
CA LYS A 165 -11.17 4.48 -20.83
C LYS A 165 -11.42 3.38 -19.81
N PHE A 166 -11.28 3.69 -18.53
CA PHE A 166 -11.53 2.76 -17.44
C PHE A 166 -13.02 2.46 -17.26
N VAL A 167 -13.88 3.49 -17.38
CA VAL A 167 -15.33 3.35 -17.19
C VAL A 167 -15.98 2.31 -18.13
N PRO A 168 -15.72 2.30 -19.44
CA PRO A 168 -16.26 1.25 -20.32
C PRO A 168 -15.86 -0.17 -19.89
N TYR A 169 -14.62 -0.35 -19.43
CA TYR A 169 -14.18 -1.65 -18.89
C TYR A 169 -14.96 -2.03 -17.62
N LEU A 170 -15.14 -1.06 -16.72
CA LEU A 170 -15.89 -1.26 -15.48
C LEU A 170 -17.35 -1.67 -15.73
N LEU A 171 -17.97 -1.08 -16.76
CA LEU A 171 -19.36 -1.30 -17.14
C LEU A 171 -19.57 -2.47 -18.14
N GLY A 172 -18.54 -3.28 -18.45
CA GLY A 172 -18.65 -4.39 -19.37
C GLY A 172 -18.88 -4.00 -20.84
N GLN A 173 -18.46 -2.79 -21.22
CA GLN A 173 -18.59 -2.28 -22.58
C GLN A 173 -17.35 -2.51 -23.44
N THR A 174 -16.39 -3.30 -22.92
CA THR A 174 -15.17 -3.73 -23.62
C THR A 174 -15.34 -5.14 -24.16
N GLU A 175 -14.28 -5.69 -24.77
CA GLU A 175 -14.30 -6.99 -25.45
C GLU A 175 -14.72 -8.17 -24.56
N ASP A 176 -14.50 -8.07 -23.25
CA ASP A 176 -14.88 -9.12 -22.30
C ASP A 176 -16.39 -9.17 -22.01
N HIS A 177 -17.13 -8.09 -22.32
CA HIS A 177 -18.56 -7.96 -22.08
C HIS A 177 -19.01 -8.30 -20.65
N ILE A 178 -18.10 -8.13 -19.68
CA ILE A 178 -18.35 -8.44 -18.27
C ILE A 178 -18.43 -7.14 -17.45
N GLU A 179 -19.60 -6.81 -16.96
CA GLU A 179 -19.78 -5.73 -16.00
C GLU A 179 -19.22 -6.13 -14.62
N LYS A 180 -18.39 -5.27 -14.01
CA LYS A 180 -17.65 -5.58 -12.78
C LYS A 180 -18.50 -5.31 -11.53
N THR A 181 -19.72 -5.82 -11.52
CA THR A 181 -20.70 -5.61 -10.44
C THR A 181 -20.27 -6.27 -9.12
N PRO A 182 -20.84 -5.85 -7.98
CA PRO A 182 -20.67 -6.57 -6.71
C PRO A 182 -21.04 -8.06 -6.79
N GLU A 183 -22.08 -8.43 -7.55
CA GLU A 183 -22.50 -9.81 -7.76
C GLU A 183 -21.46 -10.62 -8.55
N TRP A 184 -20.88 -10.04 -9.59
CA TRP A 184 -19.79 -10.64 -10.33
C TRP A 184 -18.60 -10.93 -9.42
N ALA A 185 -18.15 -9.94 -8.66
CA ALA A 185 -17.00 -10.07 -7.78
C ALA A 185 -17.26 -11.05 -6.62
N ALA A 186 -18.48 -11.10 -6.06
CA ALA A 186 -18.83 -11.97 -4.96
C ALA A 186 -18.58 -13.44 -5.28
N ASN A 187 -18.86 -13.87 -6.53
CA ASN A 187 -18.60 -15.23 -6.99
C ASN A 187 -17.10 -15.56 -7.09
N ILE A 188 -16.23 -14.55 -7.16
CA ILE A 188 -14.79 -14.71 -7.32
C ILE A 188 -14.08 -14.56 -5.97
N CYS A 189 -14.35 -13.46 -5.26
CA CYS A 189 -13.61 -13.09 -4.06
C CYS A 189 -14.17 -13.67 -2.76
N GLY A 190 -15.37 -14.26 -2.79
CA GLY A 190 -16.01 -14.83 -1.61
C GLY A 190 -16.58 -13.81 -0.64
N VAL A 191 -16.61 -12.52 -1.02
CA VAL A 191 -17.25 -11.45 -0.25
C VAL A 191 -18.65 -11.23 -0.81
N SER A 192 -19.68 -11.20 0.03
CA SER A 192 -21.05 -11.01 -0.47
C SER A 192 -21.21 -9.65 -1.18
N ALA A 193 -22.08 -9.60 -2.18
CA ALA A 193 -22.35 -8.39 -2.94
C ALA A 193 -22.79 -7.21 -2.03
N ASP A 194 -23.62 -7.49 -1.03
CA ASP A 194 -24.05 -6.48 -0.06
C ASP A 194 -22.88 -5.95 0.75
N ARG A 195 -21.97 -6.82 1.17
CA ARG A 195 -20.77 -6.41 1.91
C ARG A 195 -19.84 -5.56 1.02
N ILE A 196 -19.73 -5.87 -0.25
CA ILE A 196 -18.96 -5.05 -1.21
C ILE A 196 -19.56 -3.64 -1.32
N ARG A 197 -20.88 -3.53 -1.40
CA ARG A 197 -21.58 -2.24 -1.40
C ARG A 197 -21.37 -1.46 -0.11
N GLU A 198 -21.56 -2.11 1.04
CA GLU A 198 -21.30 -1.50 2.34
C GLU A 198 -19.86 -0.97 2.43
N PHE A 199 -18.89 -1.75 1.93
CA PHE A 199 -17.49 -1.36 1.93
C PHE A 199 -17.27 -0.11 1.07
N ALA A 200 -17.82 -0.05 -0.13
CA ALA A 200 -17.76 1.12 -1.01
C ALA A 200 -18.39 2.37 -0.35
N HIS A 201 -19.57 2.24 0.22
CA HIS A 201 -20.25 3.32 0.92
C HIS A 201 -19.51 3.78 2.18
N MET A 202 -18.86 2.86 2.90
CA MET A 202 -18.04 3.19 4.07
C MET A 202 -16.82 4.04 3.69
N LEU A 203 -16.21 3.80 2.53
CA LEU A 203 -15.07 4.57 2.02
C LEU A 203 -15.49 5.96 1.52
N ALA A 204 -16.66 6.07 0.92
CA ALA A 204 -17.12 7.29 0.27
C ALA A 204 -17.22 8.47 1.25
N GLY A 205 -16.69 9.63 0.84
CA GLY A 205 -16.78 10.88 1.60
C GLY A 205 -15.98 10.92 2.90
N LYS A 206 -15.12 9.90 3.17
CA LYS A 206 -14.29 9.82 4.37
C LYS A 206 -12.81 9.86 4.05
N ARG A 207 -12.03 10.46 4.95
CA ARG A 207 -10.57 10.44 4.87
C ARG A 207 -10.07 9.01 5.06
N THR A 208 -9.60 8.41 3.97
CA THR A 208 -9.23 7.00 3.93
C THR A 208 -7.77 6.80 3.55
N GLN A 209 -7.01 6.14 4.40
CA GLN A 209 -5.66 5.68 4.12
C GLN A 209 -5.69 4.20 3.73
N LEU A 210 -5.30 3.89 2.50
CA LEU A 210 -5.11 2.53 2.01
C LEU A 210 -3.65 2.11 2.21
N ILE A 211 -3.40 1.11 3.03
CA ILE A 211 -2.06 0.59 3.35
C ILE A 211 -1.91 -0.80 2.76
N PHE A 212 -1.21 -0.90 1.64
CA PHE A 212 -0.97 -2.16 0.95
C PHE A 212 0.27 -2.86 1.48
N GLY A 213 0.17 -4.17 1.63
CA GLY A 213 1.33 -5.05 1.86
C GLY A 213 1.91 -5.59 0.56
N TRP A 214 3.04 -6.30 0.67
CA TRP A 214 3.72 -6.85 -0.52
C TRP A 214 3.24 -8.25 -0.90
N ALA A 215 2.47 -8.90 -0.04
CA ALA A 215 1.89 -10.21 -0.35
C ALA A 215 0.95 -10.15 -1.56
N ILE A 216 0.26 -9.04 -1.73
CA ILE A 216 -0.72 -8.83 -2.79
C ILE A 216 -0.12 -8.95 -4.21
N GLN A 217 1.17 -8.68 -4.38
CA GLN A 217 1.84 -8.79 -5.68
C GLN A 217 2.37 -10.22 -5.99
N ARG A 218 2.26 -11.18 -5.05
CA ARG A 218 2.78 -12.53 -5.20
C ARG A 218 1.87 -13.41 -6.04
N GLN A 219 1.53 -12.92 -7.23
CA GLN A 219 0.62 -13.55 -8.17
C GLN A 219 0.95 -13.13 -9.60
N GLN A 220 0.35 -13.80 -10.57
CA GLN A 220 0.37 -13.32 -11.94
C GLN A 220 -0.32 -11.95 -12.01
N HIS A 221 0.26 -11.01 -12.75
CA HIS A 221 -0.21 -9.63 -12.84
C HIS A 221 -0.26 -8.90 -11.47
N GLY A 222 0.74 -9.14 -10.63
CA GLY A 222 0.84 -8.57 -9.29
C GLY A 222 0.96 -7.04 -9.25
N GLU A 223 1.17 -6.37 -10.38
CA GLU A 223 1.12 -4.91 -10.51
C GLU A 223 -0.31 -4.35 -10.48
N GLN A 224 -1.31 -5.14 -10.90
CA GLN A 224 -2.70 -4.70 -11.03
C GLN A 224 -3.33 -4.25 -9.70
N PRO A 225 -3.15 -4.94 -8.56
CA PRO A 225 -3.69 -4.49 -7.29
C PRO A 225 -3.20 -3.10 -6.87
N TYR A 226 -1.92 -2.77 -7.10
CA TYR A 226 -1.39 -1.44 -6.77
C TYR A 226 -1.94 -0.37 -7.70
N TRP A 227 -2.03 -0.67 -8.99
CA TRP A 227 -2.66 0.25 -9.94
C TRP A 227 -4.10 0.54 -9.54
N LEU A 228 -4.88 -0.49 -9.29
CA LEU A 228 -6.28 -0.32 -8.93
C LEU A 228 -6.46 0.32 -7.54
N GLY A 229 -5.54 0.09 -6.61
CA GLY A 229 -5.49 0.81 -5.33
C GLY A 229 -5.32 2.32 -5.53
N ALA A 230 -4.46 2.73 -6.47
CA ALA A 230 -4.31 4.13 -6.84
C ALA A 230 -5.59 4.68 -7.51
N VAL A 231 -6.25 3.89 -8.36
CA VAL A 231 -7.54 4.26 -8.98
C VAL A 231 -8.61 4.47 -7.90
N LEU A 232 -8.74 3.58 -6.93
CA LEU A 232 -9.67 3.75 -5.81
C LEU A 232 -9.36 5.01 -4.98
N ALA A 233 -8.09 5.26 -4.66
CA ALA A 233 -7.68 6.46 -3.94
C ALA A 233 -8.01 7.74 -4.72
N ALA A 234 -7.86 7.72 -6.06
CA ALA A 234 -8.25 8.81 -6.95
C ALA A 234 -9.78 9.00 -7.00
N MET A 235 -10.54 7.90 -7.15
CA MET A 235 -12.00 7.95 -7.13
C MET A 235 -12.55 8.50 -5.82
N LEU A 236 -11.88 8.22 -4.71
CA LEU A 236 -12.24 8.78 -3.40
C LEU A 236 -11.75 10.22 -3.20
N GLY A 237 -10.95 10.78 -4.13
CA GLY A 237 -10.37 12.12 -4.01
C GLY A 237 -9.36 12.23 -2.88
N GLN A 238 -8.64 11.14 -2.54
CA GLN A 238 -7.81 11.08 -1.34
C GLN A 238 -6.30 11.26 -1.61
N ILE A 239 -5.86 11.22 -2.86
CA ILE A 239 -4.44 11.39 -3.21
C ILE A 239 -4.01 12.84 -2.93
N GLY A 240 -2.88 13.00 -2.24
CA GLY A 240 -2.34 14.31 -1.87
C GLY A 240 -3.00 14.94 -0.63
N LEU A 241 -3.93 14.26 0.02
CA LEU A 241 -4.56 14.74 1.24
C LEU A 241 -3.93 14.15 2.51
N PRO A 242 -3.69 14.94 3.57
CA PRO A 242 -3.15 14.42 4.83
C PRO A 242 -4.01 13.29 5.39
N GLY A 243 -3.40 12.15 5.69
CA GLY A 243 -4.09 10.97 6.21
C GLY A 243 -5.01 10.25 5.23
N GLY A 244 -4.90 10.55 3.94
CA GLY A 244 -5.61 9.88 2.86
C GLY A 244 -4.68 9.33 1.79
N GLY A 245 -5.25 8.59 0.83
CA GLY A 245 -4.50 8.05 -0.30
C GLY A 245 -3.99 6.64 -0.10
N ILE A 246 -2.87 6.33 -0.74
CA ILE A 246 -2.30 4.98 -0.78
C ILE A 246 -0.85 5.00 -0.28
N SER A 247 -0.44 3.91 0.36
CA SER A 247 0.96 3.59 0.63
C SER A 247 1.16 2.08 0.61
N TYR A 248 2.42 1.62 0.43
CA TYR A 248 2.68 0.18 0.42
C TYR A 248 3.99 -0.25 1.09
N ALA A 249 4.42 0.50 2.09
CA ALA A 249 5.60 0.13 2.87
C ALA A 249 5.45 0.27 4.40
N HIS A 250 4.34 0.78 4.91
CA HIS A 250 4.07 0.93 6.34
C HIS A 250 4.13 -0.37 7.16
N HIS A 251 4.10 -1.52 6.51
CA HIS A 251 4.18 -2.84 7.13
C HIS A 251 5.61 -3.40 7.21
N TYR A 252 6.61 -2.68 6.69
CA TYR A 252 7.93 -3.26 6.46
C TYR A 252 9.09 -2.43 6.99
N SER A 253 9.02 -1.12 6.92
CA SER A 253 10.09 -0.21 7.29
C SER A 253 9.60 0.86 8.25
N SER A 254 10.48 1.76 8.63
CA SER A 254 10.15 2.97 9.39
C SER A 254 9.33 4.00 8.60
N ILE A 255 8.86 3.66 7.42
CA ILE A 255 7.98 4.55 6.65
C ILE A 255 6.79 4.99 7.50
N GLY A 256 6.51 6.27 7.45
CA GLY A 256 5.52 6.90 8.30
C GLY A 256 6.07 7.33 9.65
N ILE A 257 7.34 7.08 9.94
CA ILE A 257 8.05 7.61 11.11
C ILE A 257 8.96 8.73 10.62
N PRO A 258 8.88 9.94 11.19
CA PRO A 258 9.79 11.03 10.83
C PRO A 258 11.24 10.58 11.07
N GLU A 259 12.04 10.56 10.02
CA GLU A 259 13.44 10.23 10.12
C GLU A 259 14.25 11.50 10.38
N SER A 260 14.94 11.55 11.51
CA SER A 260 16.05 12.47 11.74
C SER A 260 17.36 11.73 11.46
N GLY A 261 17.58 11.31 10.23
CA GLY A 261 18.72 10.50 9.87
C GLY A 261 19.84 11.31 9.24
N ALA A 262 21.03 11.28 9.80
CA ALA A 262 22.23 11.56 9.02
C ALA A 262 22.36 10.48 7.95
N ALA A 263 22.41 10.88 6.67
CA ALA A 263 22.74 9.99 5.58
C ALA A 263 24.04 9.24 5.92
N MET A 264 24.01 7.90 5.82
CA MET A 264 25.23 7.12 6.02
C MET A 264 26.28 7.54 4.99
N PRO A 265 27.44 8.04 5.42
CA PRO A 265 28.55 8.22 4.48
C PRO A 265 28.98 6.84 4.00
N GLY A 266 28.90 6.56 2.71
CA GLY A 266 29.51 5.36 2.16
C GLY A 266 28.76 4.55 1.13
N ALA A 267 27.53 4.86 0.81
CA ALA A 267 26.92 4.46 -0.45
C ALA A 267 27.11 5.59 -1.47
N PHE A 268 28.32 5.85 -1.85
CA PHE A 268 28.53 6.67 -3.03
C PHE A 268 28.18 5.83 -4.24
N PRO A 269 27.23 6.25 -5.09
CA PRO A 269 27.17 5.70 -6.43
C PRO A 269 28.56 5.96 -7.04
N LEU A 270 29.29 4.91 -7.34
CA LEU A 270 30.37 5.03 -8.28
C LEU A 270 29.69 5.48 -9.57
N ASN A 271 29.85 6.74 -9.92
CA ASN A 271 29.63 7.17 -11.30
C ASN A 271 30.65 6.40 -12.11
N LEU A 272 30.22 5.30 -12.69
CA LEU A 272 30.93 4.70 -13.81
C LEU A 272 30.71 5.70 -14.92
N ASP A 273 31.78 6.37 -15.35
CA ASP A 273 31.74 7.15 -16.55
C ASP A 273 31.19 6.28 -17.67
N GLU A 274 30.30 6.84 -18.49
CA GLU A 274 29.55 6.13 -19.52
C GLU A 274 30.43 5.43 -20.58
N ASP A 275 31.75 5.48 -20.43
CA ASP A 275 32.77 4.95 -21.35
C ASP A 275 33.52 3.70 -20.81
N GLN A 276 33.04 2.99 -19.80
CA GLN A 276 33.64 1.73 -19.35
C GLN A 276 32.74 0.52 -19.53
#